data_748b39050ed35ee7b80057718bf74124
#
_entry.id   748b39050ed35ee7b80057718bf74124
#
_cell.length_a   1.000
_cell.length_b   1.000
_cell.length_c   1.000
_cell.angle_alpha   90.00
_cell.angle_beta   90.00
_cell.angle_gamma   90.00
#
_symmetry.space_group_name_H-M   'P 1'
#
loop_
_entity.id
_entity.type
_entity.pdbx_description
1 polymer ?
#
loop_
_entity_poly.entity_id
_entity_poly.type
_entity_poly.pdbx_seq_one_letter_code
_entity_poly.pdbx_strand_id
1 'polypeptide(L)'
;MMKKVLFALAVLCTSFWSCNTLDLNDVGYGDGDRLKASSVKKILYGTADGCWKADYQGHEFYFQFHEDGTVTLDSDFLEMAVEGKTSFSAKGKEVALDIENCDVHLQNLGSEFADTKFVVSEIPAEGEAPQLNLYGESTGNTIELQPTTQAYIDGKVASKADFTELFEKNLLDNQSICDASGNFIGYYGLVLNGVNDLSVKVITIENKDGSDANGHTQYYESKLTKEGQIFKLDTPVEQIKSVNGATYAFKAIDCTGDAVAVDGMSNVTLTSNKGAVNDFDYVYSRIL
;
A
#
# COMPACT_ATOMS: atom_id res chain seq x y z
N MET A 1 9.43 -41.95 11.30
CA MET A 1 10.08 -40.86 10.58
C MET A 1 9.30 -39.51 10.74
N MET A 2 8.93 -39.16 11.99
CA MET A 2 8.07 -38.02 12.32
C MET A 2 8.49 -37.32 13.63
N LYS A 3 9.76 -37.01 13.82
CA LYS A 3 10.26 -36.34 15.04
C LYS A 3 11.27 -35.20 14.75
N LYS A 4 11.48 -34.79 13.49
CA LYS A 4 12.46 -33.75 13.14
C LYS A 4 11.86 -32.43 12.60
N VAL A 5 10.54 -32.32 12.49
CA VAL A 5 9.87 -31.13 11.96
C VAL A 5 9.40 -30.18 13.07
N LEU A 6 9.31 -30.64 14.31
CA LEU A 6 8.82 -29.80 15.42
C LEU A 6 9.88 -28.91 16.08
N PHE A 7 11.16 -29.03 15.72
CA PHE A 7 12.24 -28.24 16.32
C PHE A 7 12.59 -26.99 15.50
N ALA A 8 12.15 -26.89 14.26
CA ALA A 8 12.44 -25.74 13.40
C ALA A 8 11.47 -24.57 13.61
N LEU A 9 10.28 -24.82 14.16
CA LEU A 9 9.28 -23.77 14.39
C LEU A 9 9.45 -23.05 15.73
N ALA A 10 10.16 -23.63 16.69
CA ALA A 10 10.39 -23.03 18.00
C ALA A 10 11.60 -22.08 18.05
N VAL A 11 12.49 -22.13 17.05
CA VAL A 11 13.68 -21.26 16.99
C VAL A 11 13.40 -19.96 16.23
N LEU A 12 12.32 -19.90 15.45
CA LEU A 12 11.95 -18.68 14.73
C LEU A 12 11.20 -17.63 15.59
N CYS A 13 10.71 -18.03 16.77
CA CYS A 13 10.02 -17.10 17.67
C CYS A 13 10.93 -16.43 18.71
N THR A 14 12.20 -16.82 18.81
CA THR A 14 13.10 -16.24 19.83
C THR A 14 14.16 -15.30 19.30
N SER A 15 14.23 -15.08 17.99
CA SER A 15 15.19 -14.15 17.39
C SER A 15 14.67 -12.71 17.13
N PHE A 16 13.40 -12.44 17.48
CA PHE A 16 12.81 -11.11 17.32
C PHE A 16 12.94 -10.19 18.54
N TRP A 17 13.63 -10.62 19.60
CA TRP A 17 13.82 -9.82 20.80
C TRP A 17 15.30 -9.51 21.08
N SER A 18 16.05 -9.15 20.04
CA SER A 18 17.26 -8.36 20.23
C SER A 18 16.96 -6.90 19.92
N CYS A 19 15.88 -6.37 20.49
CA CYS A 19 15.85 -4.95 20.75
C CYS A 19 17.00 -4.70 21.73
N ASN A 20 17.99 -3.90 21.34
CA ASN A 20 18.80 -3.18 22.30
C ASN A 20 17.80 -2.60 23.29
N THR A 21 17.80 -3.12 24.52
CA THR A 21 16.94 -2.61 25.58
C THR A 21 17.37 -1.16 25.78
N LEU A 22 16.58 -0.24 25.21
CA LEU A 22 16.68 1.16 25.58
C LEU A 22 16.69 1.17 27.10
N ASP A 23 17.75 1.74 27.69
CA ASP A 23 17.73 2.01 29.10
C ASP A 23 16.74 3.15 29.36
N LEU A 24 15.47 2.75 29.57
CA LEU A 24 14.36 3.67 29.80
C LEU A 24 14.53 4.47 31.11
N ASN A 25 15.51 4.13 31.94
CA ASN A 25 15.81 4.90 33.14
C ASN A 25 16.23 6.35 32.86
N ASP A 26 16.73 6.62 31.64
CA ASP A 26 17.07 7.98 31.18
C ASP A 26 15.92 8.68 30.44
N VAL A 27 14.80 7.97 30.24
CA VAL A 27 13.62 8.50 29.56
C VAL A 27 12.57 8.81 30.60
N GLY A 28 12.01 9.99 30.58
CA GLY A 28 11.03 10.34 31.61
C GLY A 28 10.48 11.76 31.51
N TYR A 29 9.75 12.10 32.55
CA TYR A 29 9.16 13.41 32.70
C TYR A 29 10.12 14.33 33.44
N GLY A 30 10.06 15.63 33.14
CA GLY A 30 10.73 16.70 33.89
C GLY A 30 9.95 17.14 35.12
N ASP A 31 10.37 18.25 35.73
CA ASP A 31 9.66 18.86 36.85
C ASP A 31 8.20 19.14 36.49
N GLY A 32 7.26 18.74 37.36
CA GLY A 32 5.83 18.96 37.20
C GLY A 32 5.16 18.06 36.14
N ASP A 33 5.66 16.83 35.97
CA ASP A 33 5.13 15.83 35.01
C ASP A 33 5.15 16.30 33.53
N ARG A 34 6.11 17.12 33.20
CA ARG A 34 6.29 17.61 31.84
C ARG A 34 7.15 16.63 31.04
N LEU A 35 6.62 16.19 29.90
CA LEU A 35 7.35 15.35 28.96
C LEU A 35 8.54 16.10 28.36
N LYS A 36 9.71 15.46 28.31
CA LYS A 36 10.94 16.04 27.74
C LYS A 36 11.04 15.72 26.25
N ALA A 37 11.38 16.72 25.46
CA ALA A 37 11.69 16.51 24.04
C ALA A 37 12.83 15.52 23.82
N SER A 38 13.83 15.51 24.71
CA SER A 38 14.93 14.54 24.69
C SER A 38 14.46 13.11 24.90
N SER A 39 13.42 12.88 25.72
CA SER A 39 12.86 11.56 25.96
C SER A 39 12.16 11.03 24.73
N VAL A 40 11.31 11.84 24.08
CA VAL A 40 10.64 11.48 22.83
C VAL A 40 11.66 11.19 21.73
N LYS A 41 12.66 12.06 21.58
CA LYS A 41 13.75 11.89 20.63
C LYS A 41 14.50 10.57 20.85
N LYS A 42 14.85 10.25 22.10
CA LYS A 42 15.56 9.03 22.46
C LYS A 42 14.75 7.79 22.11
N ILE A 43 13.43 7.80 22.34
CA ILE A 43 12.54 6.70 21.98
C ILE A 43 12.48 6.56 20.46
N LEU A 44 12.19 7.63 19.73
CA LEU A 44 12.03 7.58 18.27
C LEU A 44 13.29 7.08 17.54
N TYR A 45 14.47 7.54 17.97
CA TYR A 45 15.71 7.21 17.28
C TYR A 45 16.38 5.94 17.82
N GLY A 46 16.20 5.63 19.10
CA GLY A 46 16.89 4.52 19.75
C GLY A 46 16.09 3.21 19.77
N THR A 47 14.79 3.25 19.52
CA THR A 47 13.98 2.04 19.45
C THR A 47 14.06 1.45 18.06
N ALA A 48 14.39 0.16 17.96
CA ALA A 48 14.46 -0.58 16.69
C ALA A 48 15.29 0.14 15.61
N ASP A 49 16.40 0.78 16.01
CA ASP A 49 17.27 1.58 15.15
C ASP A 49 16.53 2.69 14.38
N GLY A 50 15.51 3.25 15.01
CA GLY A 50 14.66 4.31 14.44
C GLY A 50 13.59 3.83 13.48
N CYS A 51 13.40 2.51 13.32
CA CYS A 51 12.42 1.93 12.39
C CYS A 51 11.04 1.75 13.04
N TRP A 52 10.05 2.40 12.47
CA TRP A 52 8.68 2.39 12.94
C TRP A 52 7.72 2.12 11.79
N LYS A 53 6.56 1.54 12.11
CA LYS A 53 5.43 1.42 11.21
C LYS A 53 4.15 1.91 11.86
N ALA A 54 3.18 2.28 11.06
CA ALA A 54 1.83 2.58 11.49
C ALA A 54 0.82 1.98 10.52
N ASP A 55 -0.23 1.37 11.07
CA ASP A 55 -1.44 1.05 10.32
C ASP A 55 -2.41 2.22 10.51
N TYR A 56 -2.61 3.00 9.46
CA TYR A 56 -3.41 4.21 9.52
C TYR A 56 -4.41 4.27 8.36
N GLN A 57 -5.69 4.32 8.69
CA GLN A 57 -6.79 4.32 7.70
C GLN A 57 -6.78 3.14 6.73
N GLY A 58 -6.26 1.98 7.16
CA GLY A 58 -6.19 0.76 6.35
C GLY A 58 -4.96 0.66 5.46
N HIS A 59 -4.04 1.61 5.55
CA HIS A 59 -2.76 1.65 4.85
C HIS A 59 -1.59 1.57 5.81
N GLU A 60 -0.48 1.00 5.34
CA GLU A 60 0.75 0.84 6.12
C GLU A 60 1.73 1.97 5.77
N PHE A 61 2.21 2.68 6.79
CA PHE A 61 3.23 3.72 6.68
C PHE A 61 4.48 3.28 7.40
N TYR A 62 5.65 3.64 6.85
CA TYR A 62 6.97 3.30 7.36
C TYR A 62 7.75 4.57 7.65
N PHE A 63 8.23 4.69 8.88
CA PHE A 63 9.06 5.82 9.31
C PHE A 63 10.43 5.28 9.71
N GLN A 64 11.47 5.90 9.18
CA GLN A 64 12.83 5.63 9.59
C GLN A 64 13.46 6.93 10.10
N PHE A 65 13.56 7.06 11.42
CA PHE A 65 14.14 8.21 12.08
C PHE A 65 15.65 8.00 12.26
N HIS A 66 16.46 8.94 11.80
CA HIS A 66 17.91 8.87 11.86
C HIS A 66 18.46 9.80 12.96
N GLU A 67 19.59 9.43 13.57
CA GLU A 67 20.21 10.17 14.67
C GLU A 67 20.58 11.62 14.30
N ASP A 68 20.84 11.89 13.03
CA ASP A 68 21.13 13.22 12.50
C ASP A 68 19.90 14.15 12.43
N GLY A 69 18.73 13.62 12.74
CA GLY A 69 17.46 14.34 12.72
C GLY A 69 16.73 14.29 11.39
N THR A 70 17.22 13.51 10.44
CA THR A 70 16.46 13.20 9.22
C THR A 70 15.45 12.10 9.48
N VAL A 71 14.43 12.01 8.64
CA VAL A 71 13.45 10.94 8.62
C VAL A 71 13.15 10.55 7.18
N THR A 72 13.06 9.26 6.94
CA THR A 72 12.52 8.73 5.68
C THR A 72 11.11 8.23 5.95
N LEU A 73 10.15 8.67 5.15
CA LEU A 73 8.77 8.21 5.20
C LEU A 73 8.44 7.50 3.89
N ASP A 74 7.87 6.33 4.00
CA ASP A 74 7.33 5.56 2.89
C ASP A 74 5.97 4.96 3.28
N SER A 75 5.28 4.35 2.34
CA SER A 75 3.97 3.74 2.55
C SER A 75 3.73 2.59 1.58
N ASP A 76 2.61 1.91 1.72
CA ASP A 76 2.14 0.92 0.76
C ASP A 76 1.53 1.55 -0.52
N PHE A 77 1.43 2.89 -0.60
CA PHE A 77 1.15 3.57 -1.87
C PHE A 77 2.34 3.47 -2.83
N LEU A 78 2.10 3.70 -4.13
CA LEU A 78 3.15 3.56 -5.15
C LEU A 78 4.17 4.70 -5.18
N GLU A 79 3.88 5.83 -4.55
CA GLU A 79 4.78 6.98 -4.49
C GLU A 79 6.13 6.59 -3.90
N MET A 80 7.17 7.27 -4.35
CA MET A 80 8.52 7.11 -3.83
C MET A 80 8.61 7.60 -2.39
N ALA A 81 9.46 6.95 -1.61
CA ALA A 81 9.79 7.43 -0.27
C ALA A 81 10.24 8.89 -0.28
N VAL A 82 9.83 9.64 0.73
CA VAL A 82 10.21 11.04 0.91
C VAL A 82 11.17 11.18 2.10
N GLU A 83 12.10 12.12 1.97
CA GLU A 83 12.99 12.51 3.06
C GLU A 83 12.52 13.83 3.65
N GLY A 84 12.66 13.95 4.96
CA GLY A 84 12.36 15.16 5.71
C GLY A 84 13.25 15.30 6.91
N LYS A 85 13.00 16.34 7.71
CA LYS A 85 13.67 16.59 8.98
C LYS A 85 12.67 16.58 10.11
N THR A 86 13.14 16.18 11.27
CA THR A 86 12.36 16.25 12.49
C THR A 86 12.79 17.42 13.35
N SER A 87 11.83 18.11 13.96
CA SER A 87 12.11 19.08 15.00
C SER A 87 11.22 18.86 16.22
N PHE A 88 11.73 19.17 17.41
CA PHE A 88 11.07 18.96 18.69
C PHE A 88 11.03 20.24 19.49
N SER A 89 9.90 20.57 20.05
CA SER A 89 9.74 21.70 20.94
C SER A 89 8.80 21.37 22.11
N ALA A 90 8.96 22.11 23.21
CA ALA A 90 8.07 21.95 24.34
C ALA A 90 6.71 22.61 24.09
N LYS A 91 5.60 21.91 24.38
CA LYS A 91 4.24 22.39 24.25
C LYS A 91 3.46 22.15 25.55
N GLY A 92 3.55 23.08 26.48
CA GLY A 92 2.95 22.88 27.82
C GLY A 92 3.58 21.70 28.57
N LYS A 93 2.81 20.65 28.86
CA LYS A 93 3.29 19.38 29.42
C LYS A 93 3.70 18.35 28.37
N GLU A 94 3.46 18.62 27.11
CA GLU A 94 3.62 17.75 25.96
C GLU A 94 4.85 18.16 25.12
N VAL A 95 5.14 17.38 24.09
CA VAL A 95 6.17 17.67 23.10
C VAL A 95 5.55 17.82 21.74
N ALA A 96 5.76 18.96 21.09
CA ALA A 96 5.45 19.12 19.69
C ALA A 96 6.58 18.51 18.85
N LEU A 97 6.18 17.70 17.88
CA LEU A 97 7.03 17.04 16.88
C LEU A 97 6.60 17.52 15.50
N ASP A 98 7.50 18.14 14.76
CA ASP A 98 7.31 18.47 13.35
C ASP A 98 8.09 17.47 12.50
N ILE A 99 7.42 16.88 11.52
CA ILE A 99 7.99 15.90 10.56
C ILE A 99 7.80 16.50 9.17
N GLU A 100 8.84 17.10 8.63
CA GLU A 100 8.84 17.70 7.30
C GLU A 100 8.47 16.65 6.24
N ASN A 101 7.62 17.03 5.28
CA ASN A 101 7.11 16.20 4.20
C ASN A 101 6.27 14.97 4.62
N CYS A 102 5.89 14.85 5.89
CA CYS A 102 5.06 13.72 6.35
C CYS A 102 3.70 13.69 5.63
N ASP A 103 3.18 14.86 5.29
CA ASP A 103 1.89 15.00 4.61
C ASP A 103 1.89 14.43 3.18
N VAL A 104 3.03 14.30 2.50
CA VAL A 104 3.11 13.84 1.11
C VAL A 104 2.44 12.48 0.92
N HIS A 105 2.77 11.50 1.76
CA HIS A 105 2.13 10.18 1.71
C HIS A 105 0.73 10.18 2.35
N LEU A 106 0.54 10.95 3.42
CA LEU A 106 -0.74 11.01 4.13
C LEU A 106 -1.84 11.65 3.27
N GLN A 107 -1.51 12.56 2.36
CA GLN A 107 -2.46 13.19 1.42
C GLN A 107 -3.15 12.19 0.50
N ASN A 108 -2.57 11.02 0.27
CA ASN A 108 -3.22 9.94 -0.48
C ASN A 108 -4.48 9.40 0.20
N LEU A 109 -4.58 9.57 1.52
CA LEU A 109 -5.79 9.25 2.29
C LEU A 109 -6.86 10.35 2.23
N GLY A 110 -6.45 11.58 1.89
CA GLY A 110 -7.25 12.79 1.93
C GLY A 110 -6.61 13.86 2.81
N SER A 111 -6.87 15.12 2.52
CA SER A 111 -6.30 16.26 3.24
C SER A 111 -6.67 16.30 4.73
N GLU A 112 -7.80 15.68 5.09
CA GLU A 112 -8.27 15.55 6.47
C GLU A 112 -7.46 14.57 7.32
N PHE A 113 -6.55 13.79 6.69
CA PHE A 113 -5.66 12.85 7.36
C PHE A 113 -4.20 13.31 7.34
N ALA A 114 -3.88 14.34 6.57
CA ALA A 114 -2.51 14.80 6.33
C ALA A 114 -2.08 15.85 7.35
N ASP A 115 -1.07 15.53 8.14
CA ASP A 115 -0.43 16.43 9.09
C ASP A 115 1.10 16.35 8.99
N THR A 116 1.78 17.45 9.25
CA THR A 116 3.23 17.48 9.45
C THR A 116 3.61 17.78 10.89
N LYS A 117 2.64 18.28 11.68
CA LYS A 117 2.84 18.68 13.08
C LYS A 117 2.01 17.82 14.00
N PHE A 118 2.69 17.24 14.94
CA PHE A 118 2.12 16.31 15.91
C PHE A 118 2.41 16.71 17.33
N VAL A 119 1.62 16.21 18.25
CA VAL A 119 1.82 16.30 19.67
C VAL A 119 2.02 14.90 20.23
N VAL A 120 3.06 14.72 21.04
CA VAL A 120 3.28 13.54 21.86
C VAL A 120 2.97 13.91 23.30
N SER A 121 1.94 13.32 23.87
CA SER A 121 1.48 13.61 25.24
C SER A 121 2.01 12.64 26.28
N GLU A 122 2.36 11.43 25.84
CA GLU A 122 2.83 10.35 26.71
C GLU A 122 3.88 9.49 26.03
N ILE A 123 4.65 8.78 26.81
CA ILE A 123 5.64 7.79 26.40
C ILE A 123 5.36 6.47 27.11
N PRO A 124 5.74 5.31 26.53
CA PRO A 124 5.57 4.01 27.15
C PRO A 124 6.16 3.97 28.57
N ALA A 125 5.48 3.32 29.48
CA ALA A 125 6.01 3.09 30.82
C ALA A 125 7.15 2.05 30.77
N GLU A 126 7.95 2.02 31.83
CA GLU A 126 9.06 1.07 31.95
C GLU A 126 8.53 -0.38 31.87
N GLY A 127 9.07 -1.16 30.95
CA GLY A 127 8.68 -2.55 30.73
C GLY A 127 7.49 -2.74 29.77
N GLU A 128 6.88 -1.69 29.28
CA GLU A 128 5.89 -1.76 28.22
C GLU A 128 6.54 -1.85 26.84
N ALA A 129 5.78 -2.39 25.86
CA ALA A 129 6.22 -2.37 24.48
C ALA A 129 6.35 -0.92 24.01
N PRO A 130 7.44 -0.54 23.35
CA PRO A 130 7.61 0.81 22.85
C PRO A 130 6.58 1.08 21.74
N GLN A 131 5.66 2.00 22.02
CA GLN A 131 4.62 2.49 21.13
C GLN A 131 4.49 3.99 21.33
N LEU A 132 4.31 4.74 20.26
CA LEU A 132 4.10 6.18 20.38
C LEU A 132 2.87 6.61 19.60
N ASN A 133 2.05 7.45 20.23
CA ASN A 133 0.92 8.09 19.59
C ASN A 133 1.29 9.50 19.15
N LEU A 134 1.14 9.76 17.86
CA LEU A 134 1.32 11.08 17.25
C LEU A 134 -0.06 11.70 17.01
N TYR A 135 -0.41 12.72 17.77
CA TYR A 135 -1.68 13.46 17.61
C TYR A 135 -1.47 14.61 16.63
N GLY A 136 -2.14 14.56 15.47
CA GLY A 136 -2.08 15.62 14.46
C GLY A 136 -2.63 16.94 14.96
N GLU A 137 -1.86 18.02 14.85
CA GLU A 137 -2.27 19.34 15.34
C GLU A 137 -3.42 19.95 14.54
N SER A 138 -3.44 19.70 13.24
CA SER A 138 -4.44 20.28 12.32
C SER A 138 -5.65 19.38 12.17
N THR A 139 -5.44 18.09 12.08
CA THR A 139 -6.49 17.10 11.79
C THR A 139 -7.15 16.55 13.04
N GLY A 140 -6.45 16.52 14.17
CA GLY A 140 -6.87 15.86 15.40
C GLY A 140 -6.83 14.33 15.33
N ASN A 141 -6.32 13.76 14.24
CA ASN A 141 -6.18 12.32 14.08
C ASN A 141 -4.95 11.80 14.82
N THR A 142 -4.94 10.51 15.12
CA THR A 142 -3.84 9.85 15.82
C THR A 142 -3.19 8.83 14.92
N ILE A 143 -1.87 8.89 14.80
CA ILE A 143 -1.04 7.88 14.15
C ILE A 143 -0.32 7.10 15.26
N GLU A 144 -0.56 5.80 15.33
CA GLU A 144 0.06 4.91 16.30
C GLU A 144 1.32 4.29 15.70
N LEU A 145 2.49 4.71 16.19
CA LEU A 145 3.77 4.15 15.77
C LEU A 145 4.10 2.90 16.57
N GLN A 146 4.39 1.83 15.87
CA GLN A 146 4.87 0.55 16.42
C GLN A 146 6.28 0.27 15.90
N PRO A 147 7.21 -0.22 16.74
CA PRO A 147 8.55 -0.57 16.29
C PRO A 147 8.51 -1.66 15.22
N THR A 148 9.37 -1.53 14.24
CA THR A 148 9.59 -2.56 13.22
C THR A 148 11.08 -2.75 12.97
N THR A 149 11.49 -3.45 11.94
CA THR A 149 12.89 -3.66 11.60
C THR A 149 13.22 -3.09 10.22
N GLN A 150 14.48 -2.71 10.02
CA GLN A 150 14.96 -2.29 8.70
C GLN A 150 14.65 -3.35 7.64
N ALA A 151 14.89 -4.63 7.94
CA ALA A 151 14.61 -5.73 7.02
C ALA A 151 13.12 -5.82 6.63
N TYR A 152 12.21 -5.46 7.54
CA TYR A 152 10.78 -5.39 7.23
C TYR A 152 10.49 -4.26 6.24
N ILE A 153 11.00 -3.06 6.51
CA ILE A 153 10.85 -1.89 5.63
C ILE A 153 11.46 -2.18 4.26
N ASP A 154 12.69 -2.68 4.21
CA ASP A 154 13.39 -3.02 2.95
C ASP A 154 12.59 -4.04 2.12
N GLY A 155 12.00 -5.04 2.77
CA GLY A 155 11.14 -6.02 2.13
C GLY A 155 9.88 -5.39 1.51
N LYS A 156 9.27 -4.41 2.18
CA LYS A 156 8.11 -3.68 1.65
C LYS A 156 8.48 -2.78 0.49
N VAL A 157 9.58 -2.04 0.61
CA VAL A 157 10.12 -1.19 -0.46
C VAL A 157 10.46 -2.02 -1.71
N ALA A 158 11.12 -3.16 -1.54
CA ALA A 158 11.45 -4.07 -2.64
C ALA A 158 10.17 -4.61 -3.31
N SER A 159 9.19 -5.05 -2.52
CA SER A 159 7.90 -5.52 -3.04
C SER A 159 7.16 -4.45 -3.81
N LYS A 160 7.21 -3.19 -3.35
CA LYS A 160 6.62 -2.04 -4.05
C LYS A 160 7.34 -1.76 -5.38
N ALA A 161 8.67 -1.80 -5.39
CA ALA A 161 9.47 -1.61 -6.61
C ALA A 161 9.16 -2.69 -7.65
N ASP A 162 9.13 -3.96 -7.25
CA ASP A 162 8.76 -5.08 -8.12
C ASP A 162 7.36 -4.90 -8.70
N PHE A 163 6.43 -4.41 -7.87
CA PHE A 163 5.05 -4.17 -8.30
C PHE A 163 4.99 -3.03 -9.33
N THR A 164 5.68 -1.92 -9.06
CA THR A 164 5.74 -0.77 -9.97
C THR A 164 6.33 -1.16 -11.31
N GLU A 165 7.42 -1.95 -11.32
CA GLU A 165 8.04 -2.45 -12.55
C GLU A 165 7.08 -3.31 -13.39
N LEU A 166 6.34 -4.21 -12.74
CA LEU A 166 5.33 -5.03 -13.42
C LEU A 166 4.20 -4.17 -13.98
N PHE A 167 3.74 -3.20 -13.19
CA PHE A 167 2.67 -2.31 -13.58
C PHE A 167 3.06 -1.44 -14.79
N GLU A 168 4.23 -0.82 -14.74
CA GLU A 168 4.73 0.03 -15.83
C GLU A 168 5.02 -0.74 -17.12
N LYS A 169 5.50 -1.99 -17.01
CA LYS A 169 5.88 -2.80 -18.18
C LYS A 169 4.71 -3.55 -18.80
N ASN A 170 3.84 -4.10 -17.98
CA ASN A 170 2.89 -5.13 -18.40
C ASN A 170 1.43 -4.79 -18.13
N LEU A 171 1.14 -3.98 -17.12
CA LEU A 171 -0.21 -3.60 -16.75
C LEU A 171 -0.39 -2.10 -17.01
N LEU A 172 -0.99 -1.77 -18.12
CA LEU A 172 -1.36 -0.39 -18.43
C LEU A 172 -2.78 -0.15 -17.94
N ASP A 173 -3.06 1.07 -17.48
CA ASP A 173 -4.31 1.45 -16.82
C ASP A 173 -5.56 1.03 -17.58
N ASN A 174 -5.54 1.06 -18.89
CA ASN A 174 -6.72 0.78 -19.69
C ASN A 174 -6.35 -0.15 -20.84
N GLN A 175 -6.81 -1.38 -20.77
CA GLN A 175 -6.55 -2.37 -21.82
C GLN A 175 -7.84 -2.81 -22.51
N SER A 176 -7.79 -2.91 -23.83
CA SER A 176 -8.83 -3.59 -24.60
C SER A 176 -8.72 -5.09 -24.41
N ILE A 177 -9.85 -5.75 -24.19
CA ILE A 177 -9.96 -7.21 -24.22
C ILE A 177 -10.41 -7.63 -25.60
N CYS A 178 -9.63 -8.48 -26.26
CA CYS A 178 -9.94 -9.03 -27.57
C CYS A 178 -9.87 -10.56 -27.54
N ASP A 179 -10.67 -11.22 -28.39
CA ASP A 179 -10.55 -12.67 -28.60
C ASP A 179 -9.31 -13.03 -29.44
N ALA A 180 -9.04 -14.32 -29.62
CA ALA A 180 -7.90 -14.82 -30.40
C ALA A 180 -7.90 -14.38 -31.86
N SER A 181 -9.04 -13.97 -32.39
CA SER A 181 -9.18 -13.42 -33.73
C SER A 181 -9.01 -11.90 -33.80
N GLY A 182 -8.75 -11.27 -32.63
CA GLY A 182 -8.63 -9.83 -32.50
C GLY A 182 -9.96 -9.07 -32.44
N ASN A 183 -11.08 -9.76 -32.26
CA ASN A 183 -12.37 -9.11 -32.11
C ASN A 183 -12.46 -8.50 -30.70
N PHE A 184 -12.91 -7.26 -30.65
CA PHE A 184 -13.08 -6.53 -29.40
C PHE A 184 -14.20 -7.16 -28.54
N ILE A 185 -13.95 -7.27 -27.23
CA ILE A 185 -14.90 -7.79 -26.22
C ILE A 185 -15.27 -6.72 -25.21
N GLY A 186 -14.30 -5.90 -24.80
CA GLY A 186 -14.48 -4.92 -23.74
C GLY A 186 -13.17 -4.29 -23.29
N TYR A 187 -13.21 -3.71 -22.12
CA TYR A 187 -12.05 -3.10 -21.45
C TYR A 187 -11.87 -3.66 -20.05
N TYR A 188 -10.67 -3.64 -19.56
CA TYR A 188 -10.41 -3.66 -18.13
C TYR A 188 -9.56 -2.46 -17.72
N GLY A 189 -9.76 -1.99 -16.50
CA GLY A 189 -8.94 -0.99 -15.82
C GLY A 189 -8.54 -1.47 -14.45
N LEU A 190 -7.31 -1.20 -14.08
CA LEU A 190 -6.80 -1.49 -12.75
C LEU A 190 -7.06 -0.31 -11.83
N VAL A 191 -7.50 -0.60 -10.62
CA VAL A 191 -7.62 0.37 -9.53
C VAL A 191 -6.59 0.00 -8.48
N LEU A 192 -5.63 0.88 -8.29
CA LEU A 192 -4.54 0.69 -7.37
C LEU A 192 -4.67 1.71 -6.23
N ASN A 193 -5.14 1.23 -5.07
CA ASN A 193 -5.21 2.04 -3.85
C ASN A 193 -3.95 1.87 -2.99
N GLY A 194 -3.13 0.86 -3.29
CA GLY A 194 -1.88 0.50 -2.64
C GLY A 194 -1.42 -0.86 -3.11
N VAL A 195 -0.17 -1.24 -2.83
CA VAL A 195 0.40 -2.52 -3.29
C VAL A 195 -0.34 -3.75 -2.74
N ASN A 196 -1.10 -3.58 -1.66
CA ASN A 196 -1.92 -4.63 -1.06
C ASN A 196 -3.42 -4.46 -1.34
N ASP A 197 -3.82 -3.42 -2.04
CA ASP A 197 -5.23 -3.15 -2.38
C ASP A 197 -5.37 -2.82 -3.87
N LEU A 198 -5.23 -3.85 -4.68
CA LEU A 198 -5.40 -3.82 -6.12
C LEU A 198 -6.74 -4.44 -6.50
N SER A 199 -7.48 -3.78 -7.34
CA SER A 199 -8.68 -4.34 -7.95
C SER A 199 -8.69 -4.13 -9.47
N VAL A 200 -9.53 -4.91 -10.14
CA VAL A 200 -9.77 -4.77 -11.57
C VAL A 200 -11.25 -4.49 -11.80
N LYS A 201 -11.52 -3.55 -12.68
CA LYS A 201 -12.85 -3.28 -13.22
C LYS A 201 -12.89 -3.76 -14.67
N VAL A 202 -13.89 -4.55 -15.00
CA VAL A 202 -14.06 -5.12 -16.34
C VAL A 202 -15.39 -4.63 -16.89
N ILE A 203 -15.37 -4.06 -18.08
CA ILE A 203 -16.56 -3.64 -18.80
C ILE A 203 -16.58 -4.38 -20.13
N THR A 204 -17.61 -5.19 -20.34
CA THR A 204 -17.88 -5.76 -21.64
C THR A 204 -18.90 -4.89 -22.36
N ILE A 205 -18.62 -4.56 -23.62
CA ILE A 205 -19.42 -3.63 -24.38
C ILE A 205 -19.36 -3.97 -25.87
N GLU A 206 -20.39 -3.62 -26.62
CA GLU A 206 -20.49 -3.97 -28.04
C GLU A 206 -19.42 -3.29 -28.89
N ASN A 207 -19.18 -2.01 -28.66
CA ASN A 207 -18.29 -1.22 -29.50
C ASN A 207 -17.24 -0.45 -28.66
N LYS A 208 -16.06 -0.24 -29.24
CA LYS A 208 -14.97 0.50 -28.61
C LYS A 208 -15.31 1.95 -28.25
N ASP A 209 -16.24 2.57 -28.95
CA ASP A 209 -16.70 3.93 -28.70
C ASP A 209 -17.68 4.05 -27.53
N GLY A 210 -17.97 2.94 -26.86
CA GLY A 210 -18.92 2.88 -25.75
C GLY A 210 -20.38 2.78 -26.19
N SER A 211 -20.66 2.65 -27.49
CA SER A 211 -22.01 2.43 -27.96
C SER A 211 -22.43 0.97 -27.77
N ASP A 212 -23.67 0.77 -27.33
CA ASP A 212 -24.24 -0.55 -27.07
C ASP A 212 -25.72 -0.53 -27.45
N ALA A 213 -25.98 -0.68 -28.75
CA ALA A 213 -27.33 -0.61 -29.30
C ALA A 213 -28.22 -1.77 -28.81
N ASN A 214 -27.62 -2.88 -28.39
CA ASN A 214 -28.32 -4.11 -28.02
C ASN A 214 -28.37 -4.39 -26.52
N GLY A 215 -27.79 -3.50 -25.68
CA GLY A 215 -27.80 -3.63 -24.22
C GLY A 215 -26.92 -4.79 -23.72
N HIS A 216 -25.77 -5.03 -24.35
CA HIS A 216 -24.85 -6.10 -23.99
C HIS A 216 -23.83 -5.68 -22.93
N THR A 217 -23.83 -4.41 -22.50
CA THR A 217 -22.90 -3.90 -21.50
C THR A 217 -23.05 -4.64 -20.18
N GLN A 218 -21.95 -5.17 -19.69
CA GLN A 218 -21.84 -5.82 -18.38
C GLN A 218 -20.65 -5.23 -17.64
N TYR A 219 -20.80 -5.09 -16.34
CA TYR A 219 -19.79 -4.56 -15.46
C TYR A 219 -19.44 -5.57 -14.38
N TYR A 220 -18.15 -5.73 -14.13
CA TYR A 220 -17.61 -6.61 -13.10
C TYR A 220 -16.50 -5.88 -12.35
N GLU A 221 -16.37 -6.19 -11.08
CA GLU A 221 -15.27 -5.73 -10.24
C GLU A 221 -14.77 -6.88 -9.37
N SER A 222 -13.47 -7.01 -9.21
CA SER A 222 -12.85 -7.99 -8.33
C SER A 222 -11.57 -7.44 -7.74
N LYS A 223 -11.28 -7.79 -6.49
CA LYS A 223 -9.95 -7.65 -5.94
C LYS A 223 -8.98 -8.60 -6.65
N LEU A 224 -7.70 -8.23 -6.63
CA LEU A 224 -6.63 -9.02 -7.21
C LEU A 224 -5.64 -9.46 -6.14
N THR A 225 -5.32 -10.74 -6.15
CA THR A 225 -4.23 -11.30 -5.35
C THR A 225 -3.01 -11.59 -6.23
N LYS A 226 -1.87 -10.99 -5.89
CA LYS A 226 -0.61 -11.17 -6.63
C LYS A 226 0.08 -12.47 -6.24
N GLU A 227 0.37 -13.33 -7.22
CA GLU A 227 1.20 -14.52 -7.09
C GLU A 227 2.36 -14.48 -8.12
N GLY A 228 3.50 -13.98 -7.71
CA GLY A 228 4.61 -13.70 -8.63
C GLY A 228 4.22 -12.62 -9.65
N GLN A 229 4.22 -12.98 -10.94
CA GLN A 229 3.79 -12.10 -12.03
C GLN A 229 2.36 -12.37 -12.51
N ILE A 230 1.58 -13.12 -11.75
CA ILE A 230 0.18 -13.43 -12.02
C ILE A 230 -0.69 -12.74 -10.99
N PHE A 231 -1.73 -12.05 -11.45
CA PHE A 231 -2.74 -11.40 -10.61
C PHE A 231 -4.05 -12.15 -10.75
N LYS A 232 -4.42 -12.90 -9.71
CA LYS A 232 -5.66 -13.69 -9.68
C LYS A 232 -6.82 -12.83 -9.20
N LEU A 233 -7.97 -12.97 -9.86
CA LEU A 233 -9.21 -12.37 -9.40
C LEU A 233 -9.74 -13.17 -8.21
N ASP A 234 -10.01 -12.49 -7.09
CA ASP A 234 -10.64 -13.10 -5.90
C ASP A 234 -12.08 -13.55 -6.22
N THR A 235 -12.74 -12.83 -7.14
CA THR A 235 -14.03 -13.19 -7.68
C THR A 235 -13.92 -13.36 -9.19
N PRO A 236 -13.62 -14.57 -9.70
CA PRO A 236 -13.52 -14.81 -11.13
C PRO A 236 -14.81 -14.50 -11.87
N VAL A 237 -14.71 -13.91 -13.05
CA VAL A 237 -15.84 -13.69 -13.95
C VAL A 237 -15.99 -14.92 -14.81
N GLU A 238 -16.97 -15.76 -14.49
CA GLU A 238 -17.14 -17.07 -15.15
C GLU A 238 -17.78 -16.99 -16.53
N GLN A 239 -18.57 -15.96 -16.80
CA GLN A 239 -19.33 -15.84 -18.04
C GLN A 239 -19.37 -14.41 -18.55
N ILE A 240 -18.37 -14.04 -19.36
CA ILE A 240 -18.42 -12.83 -20.18
C ILE A 240 -19.04 -13.17 -21.51
N LYS A 241 -20.16 -12.57 -21.85
CA LYS A 241 -20.79 -12.74 -23.17
C LYS A 241 -20.28 -11.67 -24.12
N SER A 242 -19.71 -12.08 -25.23
CA SER A 242 -19.37 -11.18 -26.32
C SER A 242 -20.55 -10.97 -27.29
N VAL A 243 -20.44 -9.94 -28.10
CA VAL A 243 -21.44 -9.57 -29.12
C VAL A 243 -21.71 -10.70 -30.10
N ASN A 244 -20.71 -11.52 -30.41
CA ASN A 244 -20.85 -12.69 -31.32
C ASN A 244 -21.47 -13.92 -30.64
N GLY A 245 -21.88 -13.80 -29.35
CA GLY A 245 -22.52 -14.87 -28.59
C GLY A 245 -21.56 -15.87 -27.96
N ALA A 246 -20.25 -15.71 -28.11
CA ALA A 246 -19.27 -16.53 -27.39
C ALA A 246 -19.27 -16.16 -25.91
N THR A 247 -18.95 -17.15 -25.06
CA THR A 247 -18.82 -16.97 -23.61
C THR A 247 -17.36 -17.15 -23.22
N TYR A 248 -16.86 -16.23 -22.40
CA TYR A 248 -15.49 -16.21 -21.95
C TYR A 248 -15.46 -16.14 -20.41
N ALA A 249 -14.35 -16.57 -19.82
CA ALA A 249 -14.08 -16.38 -18.39
C ALA A 249 -12.89 -15.44 -18.21
N PHE A 250 -12.83 -14.71 -17.11
CA PHE A 250 -11.72 -13.87 -16.71
C PHE A 250 -11.33 -14.23 -15.26
N LYS A 251 -10.17 -14.88 -15.09
CA LYS A 251 -9.74 -15.43 -13.81
C LYS A 251 -8.45 -14.83 -13.28
N ALA A 252 -7.56 -14.43 -14.17
CA ALA A 252 -6.27 -13.85 -13.81
C ALA A 252 -5.73 -12.95 -14.92
N ILE A 253 -4.82 -12.07 -14.55
CA ILE A 253 -3.98 -11.28 -15.44
C ILE A 253 -2.57 -11.88 -15.33
N ASP A 254 -2.06 -12.45 -16.41
CA ASP A 254 -0.74 -13.08 -16.48
C ASP A 254 0.25 -12.15 -17.18
N CYS A 255 1.27 -11.71 -16.44
CA CYS A 255 2.34 -10.83 -16.90
C CYS A 255 3.68 -11.57 -17.08
N THR A 256 3.67 -12.89 -17.16
CA THR A 256 4.91 -13.70 -17.28
C THR A 256 5.53 -13.68 -18.67
N GLY A 257 4.75 -13.31 -19.70
CA GLY A 257 5.20 -13.24 -21.10
C GLY A 257 5.49 -11.83 -21.59
N ASP A 258 5.84 -11.71 -22.87
CA ASP A 258 6.05 -10.42 -23.54
C ASP A 258 4.75 -9.61 -23.75
N ALA A 259 3.62 -10.26 -23.59
CA ALA A 259 2.28 -9.66 -23.65
C ALA A 259 1.47 -10.11 -22.46
N VAL A 260 0.60 -9.23 -21.97
CA VAL A 260 -0.33 -9.55 -20.90
C VAL A 260 -1.39 -10.54 -21.43
N ALA A 261 -1.58 -11.63 -20.73
CA ALA A 261 -2.58 -12.63 -21.04
C ALA A 261 -3.66 -12.69 -19.94
N VAL A 262 -4.88 -13.05 -20.34
CA VAL A 262 -5.95 -13.35 -19.39
C VAL A 262 -6.13 -14.86 -19.29
N ASP A 263 -5.89 -15.39 -18.09
CA ASP A 263 -6.00 -16.81 -17.81
C ASP A 263 -7.47 -17.24 -17.62
N GLY A 264 -7.74 -18.48 -17.97
CA GLY A 264 -9.07 -19.08 -17.98
C GLY A 264 -9.73 -19.06 -19.37
N MET A 265 -9.03 -18.46 -20.32
CA MET A 265 -9.48 -18.37 -21.71
C MET A 265 -8.31 -18.72 -22.61
N SER A 266 -8.35 -19.89 -23.20
CA SER A 266 -7.31 -20.31 -24.17
C SER A 266 -7.21 -19.40 -25.41
N ASN A 267 -7.98 -18.31 -25.48
CA ASN A 267 -8.20 -17.57 -26.71
C ASN A 267 -8.35 -16.06 -26.55
N VAL A 268 -7.95 -15.43 -25.42
CA VAL A 268 -8.02 -13.97 -25.27
C VAL A 268 -6.64 -13.38 -25.21
N THR A 269 -6.40 -12.43 -26.09
CA THR A 269 -5.18 -11.61 -26.08
C THR A 269 -5.57 -10.21 -25.64
N LEU A 270 -4.90 -9.69 -24.62
CA LEU A 270 -5.01 -8.29 -24.25
C LEU A 270 -4.12 -7.48 -25.17
N THR A 271 -4.71 -6.51 -25.84
CA THR A 271 -3.96 -5.52 -26.61
C THR A 271 -3.81 -4.25 -25.79
N SER A 272 -2.56 -3.89 -25.50
CA SER A 272 -2.23 -2.62 -24.84
C SER A 272 -2.67 -1.45 -25.71
N ASN A 273 -3.50 -0.57 -25.16
CA ASN A 273 -3.99 0.61 -25.85
C ASN A 273 -3.23 1.86 -25.40
N LYS A 274 -1.92 1.85 -25.55
CA LYS A 274 -0.98 2.93 -25.18
C LYS A 274 -1.28 4.34 -25.74
N GLY A 275 -2.41 4.55 -26.35
CA GLY A 275 -2.78 5.83 -26.94
C GLY A 275 -4.19 6.31 -26.59
N ALA A 276 -4.99 5.50 -25.90
CA ALA A 276 -6.38 5.79 -25.63
C ALA A 276 -6.65 5.89 -24.11
N VAL A 277 -5.89 6.72 -23.45
CA VAL A 277 -5.96 6.99 -21.99
C VAL A 277 -7.36 7.40 -21.54
N ASN A 278 -8.20 7.87 -22.44
CA ASN A 278 -9.53 8.38 -22.10
C ASN A 278 -10.70 7.42 -22.43
N ASP A 279 -10.46 6.33 -23.16
CA ASP A 279 -11.59 5.51 -23.62
C ASP A 279 -12.25 4.75 -22.49
N PHE A 280 -11.49 4.20 -21.55
CA PHE A 280 -12.05 3.49 -20.39
C PHE A 280 -12.83 4.42 -19.47
N ASP A 281 -12.25 5.54 -19.06
CA ASP A 281 -12.90 6.51 -18.18
C ASP A 281 -14.14 7.10 -18.85
N TYR A 282 -14.08 7.35 -20.15
CA TYR A 282 -15.21 7.82 -20.94
C TYR A 282 -16.33 6.78 -20.97
N VAL A 283 -16.00 5.51 -21.26
CA VAL A 283 -16.98 4.42 -21.28
C VAL A 283 -17.53 4.17 -19.87
N TYR A 284 -16.66 4.14 -18.86
CA TYR A 284 -17.04 3.94 -17.47
C TYR A 284 -17.96 5.05 -16.95
N SER A 285 -17.67 6.30 -17.24
CA SER A 285 -18.50 7.44 -16.83
C SER A 285 -19.86 7.50 -17.53
N ARG A 286 -20.05 6.79 -18.65
CA ARG A 286 -21.34 6.70 -19.33
C ARG A 286 -22.21 5.54 -18.86
N ILE A 287 -21.62 4.54 -18.21
CA ILE A 287 -22.30 3.33 -17.73
C ILE A 287 -22.80 3.52 -16.30
N LEU A 288 -22.13 4.34 -15.50
CA LEU A 288 -22.54 4.75 -14.15
C LEU A 288 -23.43 5.99 -14.20
#